data_096ea993c3baa08e60d8d0e4a1cadbc1
#
_entry.id   096ea993c3baa08e60d8d0e4a1cadbc1
#
_cell.length_a   1.000
_cell.length_b   1.000
_cell.length_c   1.000
_cell.angle_alpha   90.00
_cell.angle_beta   90.00
_cell.angle_gamma   90.00
#
_symmetry.space_group_name_H-M   'P 1'
#
loop_
_entity.id
_entity.type
_entity.pdbx_description
1 polymer ?
#
loop_
_entity_poly.entity_id
_entity_poly.type
_entity_poly.pdbx_seq_one_letter_code
_entity_poly.pdbx_strand_id
1 'polypeptide(L)'
;MLTDLHVHLRPDDTAATAEEYFTAANAERYLDVASERGIGVLGVSEHVHRFEQALTVWTHPFWRMNATDDLDAYCSFVREETPLSLGIEADFVPGTEDRMANLLEARDWDYVIGSVHFLRDAAVDMRGEWDVWRHADPEKVWRRYFETLGEAARSGLFDVLAHPDLVKVWGRDAPRPEGDLRRFYDLAMDGIAESDVAIEVSTAGLRKPVAELYPAPAFLEMCLEAGRPVSLSSDAHVPADLAYRYDDALELLDSAGVTELAVFERRERRLEPLG
;
A
#
# COMPACT_ATOMS: atom_id res chain seq x y z
N MET A 1 -13.39 2.34 -15.70
CA MET A 1 -13.94 1.84 -14.41
C MET A 1 -12.99 2.28 -13.31
N LEU A 2 -13.47 2.84 -12.17
CA LEU A 2 -12.63 3.22 -11.05
C LEU A 2 -12.45 2.05 -10.09
N THR A 3 -11.28 2.00 -9.43
CA THR A 3 -10.94 0.98 -8.44
C THR A 3 -10.52 1.64 -7.13
N ASP A 4 -10.66 0.93 -6.02
CA ASP A 4 -9.98 1.23 -4.77
C ASP A 4 -9.58 -0.09 -4.12
N LEU A 5 -8.31 -0.47 -4.28
CA LEU A 5 -7.79 -1.75 -3.83
C LEU A 5 -6.97 -1.65 -2.54
N HIS A 6 -6.73 -0.42 -2.03
CA HIS A 6 -6.00 -0.21 -0.79
C HIS A 6 -6.94 0.45 0.23
N VAL A 7 -7.65 -0.40 0.95
CA VAL A 7 -8.66 0.00 1.92
C VAL A 7 -8.57 -0.87 3.17
N HIS A 8 -8.68 -0.23 4.32
CA HIS A 8 -8.71 -0.89 5.62
C HIS A 8 -10.09 -0.71 6.24
N LEU A 9 -10.74 -1.82 6.58
CA LEU A 9 -12.03 -1.79 7.29
C LEU A 9 -11.84 -1.38 8.75
N ARG A 10 -10.69 -1.78 9.33
CA ARG A 10 -10.31 -1.45 10.70
C ARG A 10 -9.40 -0.21 10.69
N PRO A 11 -9.77 0.88 11.42
CA PRO A 11 -8.92 2.07 11.53
C PRO A 11 -7.63 1.81 12.32
N ASP A 12 -6.65 2.70 12.19
CA ASP A 12 -5.36 2.67 12.93
C ASP A 12 -5.51 3.13 14.39
N ASP A 13 -6.60 2.80 15.02
CA ASP A 13 -6.82 3.03 16.45
C ASP A 13 -6.49 1.74 17.21
N THR A 14 -5.61 1.82 18.18
CA THR A 14 -5.24 0.67 19.03
C THR A 14 -6.41 0.11 19.84
N ALA A 15 -7.49 0.87 20.02
CA ALA A 15 -8.72 0.40 20.66
C ALA A 15 -9.67 -0.32 19.68
N ALA A 16 -9.46 -0.18 18.37
CA ALA A 16 -10.28 -0.85 17.37
C ALA A 16 -10.01 -2.37 17.37
N THR A 17 -11.07 -3.17 17.25
CA THR A 17 -10.97 -4.64 17.29
C THR A 17 -11.54 -5.27 16.01
N ALA A 18 -11.07 -6.48 15.67
CA ALA A 18 -11.63 -7.25 14.55
C ALA A 18 -13.14 -7.48 14.72
N GLU A 19 -13.60 -7.79 15.92
CA GLU A 19 -15.03 -8.03 16.22
C GLU A 19 -15.91 -6.82 15.89
N GLU A 20 -15.39 -5.60 16.04
CA GLU A 20 -16.11 -4.37 15.76
C GLU A 20 -16.13 -4.03 14.27
N TYR A 21 -15.03 -4.29 13.57
CA TYR A 21 -14.81 -3.78 12.21
C TYR A 21 -14.89 -4.83 11.11
N PHE A 22 -14.58 -6.10 11.37
CA PHE A 22 -14.77 -7.18 10.39
C PHE A 22 -16.19 -7.72 10.48
N THR A 23 -17.12 -6.90 10.04
CA THR A 23 -18.57 -7.19 10.06
C THR A 23 -19.19 -6.82 8.71
N ALA A 24 -20.20 -7.59 8.27
CA ALA A 24 -20.94 -7.30 7.06
C ALA A 24 -21.53 -5.87 7.06
N ALA A 25 -22.02 -5.41 8.22
CA ALA A 25 -22.56 -4.06 8.35
C ALA A 25 -21.51 -2.95 8.15
N ASN A 26 -20.26 -3.16 8.59
CA ASN A 26 -19.19 -2.22 8.30
C ASN A 26 -18.76 -2.27 6.82
N ALA A 27 -18.64 -3.46 6.24
CA ALA A 27 -18.34 -3.63 4.82
C ALA A 27 -19.42 -2.96 3.94
N GLU A 28 -20.70 -3.07 4.30
CA GLU A 28 -21.82 -2.42 3.59
C GLU A 28 -21.66 -0.90 3.56
N ARG A 29 -21.20 -0.26 4.65
CA ARG A 29 -20.93 1.18 4.68
C ARG A 29 -19.87 1.62 3.66
N TYR A 30 -18.82 0.78 3.45
CA TYR A 30 -17.82 1.05 2.43
C TYR A 30 -18.39 0.84 1.02
N LEU A 31 -19.20 -0.21 0.82
CA LEU A 31 -19.88 -0.49 -0.46
C LEU A 31 -20.85 0.63 -0.86
N ASP A 32 -21.60 1.17 0.10
CA ASP A 32 -22.50 2.30 -0.14
C ASP A 32 -21.73 3.51 -0.65
N VAL A 33 -20.64 3.88 0.04
CA VAL A 33 -19.80 5.02 -0.37
C VAL A 33 -19.09 4.73 -1.70
N ALA A 34 -18.63 3.49 -1.94
CA ALA A 34 -18.04 3.10 -3.22
C ALA A 34 -19.03 3.28 -4.37
N SER A 35 -20.28 2.84 -4.18
CA SER A 35 -21.36 3.02 -5.15
C SER A 35 -21.64 4.50 -5.42
N GLU A 36 -21.73 5.33 -4.38
CA GLU A 36 -21.95 6.78 -4.50
C GLU A 36 -20.82 7.49 -5.26
N ARG A 37 -19.57 6.98 -5.11
CA ARG A 37 -18.36 7.56 -5.73
C ARG A 37 -17.97 6.90 -7.04
N GLY A 38 -18.75 5.95 -7.56
CA GLY A 38 -18.55 5.31 -8.85
C GLY A 38 -17.39 4.32 -8.88
N ILE A 39 -17.00 3.77 -7.72
CA ILE A 39 -15.98 2.72 -7.62
C ILE A 39 -16.59 1.40 -8.12
N GLY A 40 -16.04 0.86 -9.18
CA GLY A 40 -16.50 -0.40 -9.79
C GLY A 40 -15.86 -1.65 -9.20
N VAL A 41 -14.65 -1.54 -8.67
CA VAL A 41 -13.97 -2.63 -7.94
C VAL A 41 -13.45 -2.08 -6.61
N LEU A 42 -13.99 -2.62 -5.52
CA LEU A 42 -13.54 -2.33 -4.16
C LEU A 42 -12.89 -3.57 -3.57
N GLY A 43 -11.65 -3.43 -3.11
CA GLY A 43 -10.93 -4.45 -2.37
C GLY A 43 -10.57 -3.96 -0.97
N VAL A 44 -10.26 -4.90 -0.10
CA VAL A 44 -9.75 -4.64 1.25
C VAL A 44 -8.37 -5.26 1.41
N SER A 45 -7.48 -4.56 2.09
CA SER A 45 -6.07 -4.94 2.23
C SER A 45 -5.53 -4.57 3.61
N GLU A 46 -6.01 -5.24 4.64
CA GLU A 46 -5.58 -4.97 6.01
C GLU A 46 -4.06 -5.09 6.17
N HIS A 47 -3.49 -4.30 7.07
CA HIS A 47 -2.07 -4.39 7.40
C HIS A 47 -1.71 -5.76 7.96
N VAL A 48 -0.70 -6.41 7.37
CA VAL A 48 -0.24 -7.74 7.81
C VAL A 48 0.16 -7.77 9.29
N HIS A 49 0.72 -6.68 9.82
CA HIS A 49 1.18 -6.60 11.20
C HIS A 49 0.06 -6.66 12.26
N ARG A 50 -1.21 -6.55 11.84
CA ARG A 50 -2.37 -6.72 12.73
C ARG A 50 -2.67 -8.18 13.09
N PHE A 51 -2.09 -9.14 12.36
CA PHE A 51 -2.42 -10.55 12.48
C PHE A 51 -1.37 -11.34 13.28
N GLU A 52 -1.83 -12.20 14.19
CA GLU A 52 -0.97 -13.05 15.02
C GLU A 52 -0.03 -13.92 14.18
N GLN A 53 -0.52 -14.44 13.04
CA GLN A 53 0.26 -15.29 12.14
C GLN A 53 1.47 -14.55 11.52
N ALA A 54 1.40 -13.23 11.39
CA ALA A 54 2.49 -12.42 10.86
C ALA A 54 3.73 -12.39 11.78
N LEU A 55 3.57 -12.72 13.06
CA LEU A 55 4.70 -12.86 13.99
C LEU A 55 5.65 -14.02 13.63
N THR A 56 5.23 -14.92 12.73
CA THR A 56 6.13 -15.92 12.13
C THR A 56 7.09 -15.30 11.12
N VAL A 57 6.74 -14.15 10.55
CA VAL A 57 7.55 -13.41 9.59
C VAL A 57 8.55 -12.51 10.31
N TRP A 58 8.05 -11.64 11.17
CA TRP A 58 8.86 -10.67 11.89
C TRP A 58 8.34 -10.44 13.31
N THR A 59 9.26 -10.38 14.27
CA THR A 59 8.93 -10.25 15.69
C THR A 59 9.27 -8.85 16.25
N HIS A 60 9.18 -7.83 15.41
CA HIS A 60 9.40 -6.45 15.82
C HIS A 60 8.42 -6.07 16.95
N PRO A 61 8.85 -5.28 17.98
CA PRO A 61 7.95 -4.90 19.07
C PRO A 61 6.67 -4.21 18.64
N PHE A 62 6.71 -3.37 17.60
CA PHE A 62 5.52 -2.75 17.02
C PHE A 62 4.53 -3.82 16.51
N TRP A 63 5.01 -4.84 15.75
CA TRP A 63 4.17 -5.93 15.29
C TRP A 63 3.56 -6.71 16.45
N ARG A 64 4.37 -7.03 17.48
CA ARG A 64 3.88 -7.75 18.67
C ARG A 64 2.78 -7.01 19.41
N MET A 65 2.81 -5.67 19.42
CA MET A 65 1.78 -4.86 20.08
C MET A 65 0.48 -4.80 19.28
N ASN A 66 0.57 -4.93 17.95
CA ASN A 66 -0.56 -4.76 17.03
C ASN A 66 -1.15 -6.10 16.52
N ALA A 67 -0.42 -7.21 16.64
CA ALA A 67 -0.84 -8.53 16.18
C ALA A 67 -1.88 -9.14 17.15
N THR A 68 -3.12 -8.70 17.00
CA THR A 68 -4.26 -9.06 17.86
C THR A 68 -5.35 -9.81 17.12
N ASP A 69 -5.28 -9.85 15.79
CA ASP A 69 -6.34 -10.41 14.94
C ASP A 69 -5.91 -11.75 14.35
N ASP A 70 -6.87 -12.57 13.96
CA ASP A 70 -6.65 -13.84 13.28
C ASP A 70 -6.76 -13.65 11.75
N LEU A 71 -5.69 -13.98 11.01
CA LEU A 71 -5.62 -13.81 9.56
C LEU A 71 -6.59 -14.74 8.81
N ASP A 72 -6.80 -15.96 9.32
CA ASP A 72 -7.70 -16.91 8.67
C ASP A 72 -9.16 -16.49 8.89
N ALA A 73 -9.48 -15.92 10.05
CA ALA A 73 -10.79 -15.33 10.31
C ALA A 73 -11.07 -14.12 9.41
N TYR A 74 -10.07 -13.24 9.18
CA TYR A 74 -10.19 -12.14 8.24
C TYR A 74 -10.46 -12.64 6.80
N CYS A 75 -9.69 -13.61 6.32
CA CYS A 75 -9.88 -14.18 4.99
C CYS A 75 -11.29 -14.80 4.83
N SER A 76 -11.73 -15.57 5.82
CA SER A 76 -13.06 -16.18 5.82
C SER A 76 -14.17 -15.13 5.82
N PHE A 77 -14.05 -14.10 6.66
CA PHE A 77 -15.01 -13.00 6.71
C PHE A 77 -15.15 -12.31 5.33
N VAL A 78 -14.04 -11.92 4.72
CA VAL A 78 -14.09 -11.23 3.42
C VAL A 78 -14.70 -12.12 2.34
N ARG A 79 -14.31 -13.40 2.28
CA ARG A 79 -14.77 -14.35 1.26
C ARG A 79 -16.23 -14.77 1.41
N GLU A 80 -16.71 -14.94 2.63
CA GLU A 80 -18.00 -15.55 2.91
C GLU A 80 -19.11 -14.53 3.18
N GLU A 81 -18.74 -13.34 3.70
CA GLU A 81 -19.71 -12.36 4.21
C GLU A 81 -19.73 -11.07 3.37
N THR A 82 -18.82 -10.88 2.40
CA THR A 82 -18.74 -9.65 1.61
C THR A 82 -18.51 -9.91 0.12
N PRO A 83 -18.88 -8.98 -0.78
CA PRO A 83 -18.49 -9.04 -2.19
C PRO A 83 -17.15 -8.35 -2.48
N LEU A 84 -16.36 -8.00 -1.46
CA LEU A 84 -15.09 -7.29 -1.60
C LEU A 84 -13.99 -8.21 -2.16
N SER A 85 -13.08 -7.65 -2.93
CA SER A 85 -11.86 -8.38 -3.30
C SER A 85 -10.95 -8.52 -2.09
N LEU A 86 -10.45 -9.75 -1.85
CA LEU A 86 -9.60 -10.07 -0.70
C LEU A 86 -8.14 -9.76 -1.01
N GLY A 87 -7.62 -8.75 -0.39
CA GLY A 87 -6.21 -8.39 -0.40
C GLY A 87 -5.57 -8.37 0.98
N ILE A 88 -4.29 -8.08 1.00
CA ILE A 88 -3.47 -7.83 2.18
C ILE A 88 -2.42 -6.79 1.85
N GLU A 89 -2.18 -5.84 2.75
CA GLU A 89 -1.01 -4.98 2.70
C GLU A 89 0.10 -5.59 3.55
N ALA A 90 1.14 -6.09 2.86
CA ALA A 90 2.25 -6.80 3.49
C ALA A 90 3.53 -5.97 3.44
N ASP A 91 4.10 -5.71 4.62
CA ASP A 91 5.39 -5.02 4.75
C ASP A 91 6.51 -5.84 4.14
N PHE A 92 7.31 -5.23 3.28
CA PHE A 92 8.58 -5.81 2.87
C PHE A 92 9.67 -5.55 3.92
N VAL A 93 10.12 -6.61 4.54
CA VAL A 93 11.22 -6.57 5.51
C VAL A 93 12.38 -7.41 4.96
N PRO A 94 13.49 -6.82 4.53
CA PRO A 94 14.61 -7.55 3.94
C PRO A 94 15.11 -8.68 4.83
N GLY A 95 15.28 -9.88 4.22
CA GLY A 95 15.70 -11.12 4.91
C GLY A 95 14.56 -11.90 5.55
N THR A 96 13.30 -11.53 5.26
CA THR A 96 12.12 -12.29 5.71
C THR A 96 11.31 -12.87 4.53
N GLU A 97 11.82 -12.78 3.31
CA GLU A 97 11.10 -13.08 2.07
C GLU A 97 10.47 -14.47 2.08
N ASP A 98 11.26 -15.51 2.42
CA ASP A 98 10.76 -16.89 2.47
C ASP A 98 9.64 -17.07 3.52
N ARG A 99 9.73 -16.35 4.64
CA ARG A 99 8.70 -16.41 5.68
C ARG A 99 7.43 -15.69 5.27
N MET A 100 7.58 -14.54 4.60
CA MET A 100 6.44 -13.82 4.03
C MET A 100 5.79 -14.64 2.91
N ALA A 101 6.57 -15.24 2.01
CA ALA A 101 6.07 -16.14 0.98
C ALA A 101 5.21 -17.27 1.59
N ASN A 102 5.73 -17.95 2.61
CA ASN A 102 4.99 -19.01 3.30
C ASN A 102 3.68 -18.53 3.95
N LEU A 103 3.66 -17.30 4.51
CA LEU A 103 2.46 -16.71 5.07
C LEU A 103 1.40 -16.42 3.98
N LEU A 104 1.85 -15.88 2.85
CA LEU A 104 0.98 -15.49 1.74
C LEU A 104 0.46 -16.70 0.95
N GLU A 105 1.33 -17.67 0.62
CA GLU A 105 0.98 -18.86 -0.18
C GLU A 105 -0.04 -19.79 0.52
N ALA A 106 -0.18 -19.67 1.83
CA ALA A 106 -1.15 -20.44 2.59
C ALA A 106 -2.61 -20.00 2.36
N ARG A 107 -2.86 -18.93 1.58
CA ARG A 107 -4.20 -18.33 1.43
C ARG A 107 -4.48 -17.90 -0.01
N ASP A 108 -5.75 -17.93 -0.39
CA ASP A 108 -6.22 -17.59 -1.74
C ASP A 108 -6.53 -16.08 -1.85
N TRP A 109 -5.51 -15.27 -2.01
CA TRP A 109 -5.63 -13.82 -2.22
C TRP A 109 -6.14 -13.47 -3.61
N ASP A 110 -6.89 -12.38 -3.73
CA ASP A 110 -7.13 -11.76 -5.04
C ASP A 110 -5.93 -10.90 -5.45
N TYR A 111 -5.27 -10.24 -4.47
CA TYR A 111 -4.05 -9.47 -4.67
C TYR A 111 -3.27 -9.29 -3.36
N VAL A 112 -1.99 -9.00 -3.50
CA VAL A 112 -1.09 -8.66 -2.39
C VAL A 112 -0.43 -7.32 -2.69
N ILE A 113 -0.61 -6.36 -1.79
CA ILE A 113 0.04 -5.04 -1.85
C ILE A 113 1.31 -5.10 -1.02
N GLY A 114 2.44 -4.67 -1.59
CA GLY A 114 3.71 -4.60 -0.89
C GLY A 114 4.06 -3.19 -0.47
N SER A 115 4.31 -2.97 0.81
CA SER A 115 4.65 -1.68 1.38
C SER A 115 6.05 -1.66 2.00
N VAL A 116 6.68 -0.49 2.04
CA VAL A 116 7.93 -0.24 2.75
C VAL A 116 7.67 0.79 3.85
N HIS A 117 7.20 0.32 4.99
CA HIS A 117 7.03 1.18 6.17
C HIS A 117 8.29 1.22 7.03
N PHE A 118 9.06 0.14 7.08
CA PHE A 118 10.22 0.01 7.95
C PHE A 118 11.54 -0.03 7.19
N LEU A 119 12.51 0.71 7.71
CA LEU A 119 13.92 0.61 7.34
C LEU A 119 14.68 0.05 8.53
N ARG A 120 14.92 -1.27 8.53
CA ARG A 120 15.33 -2.04 9.71
C ARG A 120 14.26 -1.93 10.82
N ASP A 121 14.66 -1.44 12.02
CA ASP A 121 13.76 -1.33 13.18
C ASP A 121 13.11 0.06 13.32
N ALA A 122 13.17 0.92 12.29
CA ALA A 122 12.59 2.25 12.33
C ALA A 122 11.64 2.48 11.15
N ALA A 123 10.52 3.15 11.42
CA ALA A 123 9.48 3.43 10.43
C ALA A 123 9.64 4.81 9.78
N VAL A 124 9.25 4.93 8.52
CA VAL A 124 9.33 6.19 7.76
C VAL A 124 8.15 7.11 8.03
N ASP A 125 7.02 6.54 8.42
CA ASP A 125 5.70 7.17 8.54
C ASP A 125 5.19 7.26 9.99
N MET A 126 5.98 6.79 10.96
CA MET A 126 5.64 6.88 12.38
C MET A 126 6.47 7.93 13.09
N ARG A 127 5.86 8.55 14.11
CA ARG A 127 6.56 9.39 15.08
C ARG A 127 6.76 8.64 16.40
N GLY A 128 7.66 9.14 17.24
CA GLY A 128 7.90 8.55 18.56
C GLY A 128 9.01 7.52 18.57
N GLU A 129 8.77 6.33 19.12
CA GLU A 129 9.82 5.34 19.39
C GLU A 129 10.49 4.83 18.11
N TRP A 130 9.68 4.59 17.08
CA TRP A 130 10.12 3.99 15.81
C TRP A 130 10.47 5.02 14.73
N ASP A 131 10.45 6.32 15.03
CA ASP A 131 10.67 7.42 14.08
C ASP A 131 12.10 7.40 13.51
N VAL A 132 12.26 7.05 12.23
CA VAL A 132 13.55 7.03 11.53
C VAL A 132 14.19 8.41 11.44
N TRP A 133 13.37 9.47 11.45
CA TRP A 133 13.80 10.85 11.26
C TRP A 133 14.45 11.50 12.48
N ARG A 134 14.38 10.86 13.65
CA ARG A 134 14.89 11.45 14.91
C ARG A 134 16.39 11.73 14.88
N HIS A 135 17.18 10.89 14.19
CA HIS A 135 18.63 10.95 14.19
C HIS A 135 19.27 10.60 12.85
N ALA A 136 18.47 10.31 11.82
CA ALA A 136 18.98 9.85 10.55
C ALA A 136 19.28 11.02 9.59
N ASP A 137 20.32 10.83 8.79
CA ASP A 137 20.63 11.67 7.64
C ASP A 137 19.58 11.43 6.56
N PRO A 138 18.86 12.47 6.08
CA PRO A 138 17.81 12.31 5.08
C PRO A 138 18.29 11.67 3.78
N GLU A 139 19.52 11.95 3.33
CA GLU A 139 20.11 11.30 2.16
C GLU A 139 20.21 9.78 2.33
N LYS A 140 20.56 9.31 3.54
CA LYS A 140 20.67 7.88 3.83
C LYS A 140 19.32 7.21 3.96
N VAL A 141 18.32 7.90 4.55
CA VAL A 141 16.94 7.38 4.67
C VAL A 141 16.33 7.21 3.28
N TRP A 142 16.40 8.24 2.44
CA TRP A 142 15.85 8.19 1.10
C TRP A 142 16.55 7.13 0.24
N ARG A 143 17.87 7.08 0.27
CA ARG A 143 18.63 6.04 -0.44
C ARG A 143 18.17 4.65 -0.03
N ARG A 144 18.17 4.38 1.28
CA ARG A 144 17.79 3.05 1.78
C ARG A 144 16.35 2.71 1.46
N TYR A 145 15.44 3.71 1.50
CA TYR A 145 14.04 3.50 1.15
C TYR A 145 13.89 2.99 -0.28
N PHE A 146 14.48 3.67 -1.27
CA PHE A 146 14.34 3.28 -2.67
C PHE A 146 15.14 2.00 -3.01
N GLU A 147 16.27 1.76 -2.36
CA GLU A 147 16.95 0.46 -2.44
C GLU A 147 16.02 -0.67 -1.96
N THR A 148 15.38 -0.50 -0.79
CA THR A 148 14.42 -1.46 -0.24
C THR A 148 13.18 -1.62 -1.11
N LEU A 149 12.67 -0.54 -1.71
CA LEU A 149 11.55 -0.60 -2.64
C LEU A 149 11.89 -1.42 -3.89
N GLY A 150 13.09 -1.27 -4.43
CA GLY A 150 13.58 -2.09 -5.55
C GLY A 150 13.75 -3.57 -5.16
N GLU A 151 14.21 -3.85 -3.94
CA GLU A 151 14.26 -5.21 -3.37
C GLU A 151 12.85 -5.80 -3.26
N ALA A 152 11.88 -5.02 -2.77
CA ALA A 152 10.46 -5.41 -2.65
C ALA A 152 9.87 -5.76 -4.02
N ALA A 153 10.05 -4.90 -5.03
CA ALA A 153 9.59 -5.16 -6.38
C ALA A 153 10.15 -6.47 -6.96
N ARG A 154 11.45 -6.71 -6.78
CA ARG A 154 12.14 -7.89 -7.30
C ARG A 154 11.80 -9.17 -6.56
N SER A 155 11.25 -9.09 -5.35
CA SER A 155 10.96 -10.25 -4.50
C SER A 155 9.94 -11.23 -5.10
N GLY A 156 9.06 -10.75 -5.99
CA GLY A 156 7.97 -11.54 -6.55
C GLY A 156 6.83 -11.81 -5.55
N LEU A 157 6.86 -11.22 -4.37
CA LEU A 157 5.84 -11.41 -3.33
C LEU A 157 4.55 -10.66 -3.61
N PHE A 158 4.64 -9.52 -4.31
CA PHE A 158 3.59 -8.52 -4.41
C PHE A 158 3.04 -8.37 -5.82
N ASP A 159 1.77 -8.02 -5.92
CA ASP A 159 1.08 -7.69 -7.17
C ASP A 159 1.09 -6.17 -7.41
N VAL A 160 1.10 -5.39 -6.32
CA VAL A 160 1.09 -3.92 -6.32
C VAL A 160 2.14 -3.39 -5.35
N LEU A 161 2.89 -2.35 -5.72
CA LEU A 161 3.69 -1.56 -4.76
C LEU A 161 2.86 -0.41 -4.23
N ALA A 162 2.59 -0.43 -2.93
CA ALA A 162 1.83 0.58 -2.21
C ALA A 162 2.60 1.90 -2.13
N HIS A 163 1.89 3.04 -2.25
CA HIS A 163 2.43 4.39 -1.98
C HIS A 163 3.95 4.47 -2.15
N PRO A 164 4.51 4.22 -3.37
CA PRO A 164 5.90 3.79 -3.55
C PRO A 164 6.96 4.86 -3.25
N ASP A 165 6.56 6.05 -2.86
CA ASP A 165 7.45 7.08 -2.30
C ASP A 165 6.97 7.62 -0.93
N LEU A 166 6.41 6.74 -0.09
CA LEU A 166 5.93 7.06 1.27
C LEU A 166 6.99 7.78 2.14
N VAL A 167 8.26 7.59 1.85
CA VAL A 167 9.37 8.26 2.54
C VAL A 167 9.20 9.79 2.61
N LYS A 168 8.40 10.40 1.73
CA LYS A 168 8.10 11.84 1.71
C LYS A 168 6.91 12.24 2.61
N VAL A 169 6.27 11.31 3.30
CA VAL A 169 4.97 11.49 4.01
C VAL A 169 4.89 12.73 4.90
N TRP A 170 5.98 13.10 5.55
CA TRP A 170 6.04 14.22 6.48
C TRP A 170 6.19 15.59 5.80
N GLY A 171 6.43 15.61 4.49
CA GLY A 171 6.59 16.87 3.75
C GLY A 171 7.65 17.78 4.38
N ARG A 172 7.21 18.93 4.89
CA ARG A 172 8.11 19.91 5.56
C ARG A 172 8.38 19.59 7.03
N ASP A 173 7.67 18.63 7.61
CA ASP A 173 7.79 18.25 9.01
C ASP A 173 8.90 17.22 9.26
N ALA A 174 9.58 16.76 8.20
CA ALA A 174 10.79 15.95 8.29
C ALA A 174 11.88 16.47 7.35
N PRO A 175 13.17 16.18 7.66
CA PRO A 175 14.27 16.54 6.77
C PRO A 175 14.10 15.85 5.40
N ARG A 176 14.32 16.60 4.33
CA ARG A 176 14.26 16.11 2.94
C ARG A 176 15.62 16.35 2.25
N PRO A 177 16.09 15.44 1.40
CA PRO A 177 17.26 15.67 0.58
C PRO A 177 17.08 16.87 -0.35
N GLU A 178 18.19 17.59 -0.60
CA GLU A 178 18.20 18.72 -1.54
C GLU A 178 18.43 18.25 -2.98
N GLY A 179 18.04 19.08 -3.95
CA GLY A 179 18.30 18.89 -5.37
C GLY A 179 17.34 17.90 -6.04
N ASP A 180 17.77 17.31 -7.15
CA ASP A 180 16.95 16.39 -7.93
C ASP A 180 16.76 15.05 -7.23
N LEU A 181 15.51 14.71 -6.95
CA LEU A 181 15.15 13.48 -6.25
C LEU A 181 15.17 12.24 -7.17
N ARG A 182 15.22 12.41 -8.50
CA ARG A 182 15.29 11.27 -9.43
C ARG A 182 16.47 10.34 -9.13
N ARG A 183 17.58 10.87 -8.59
CA ARG A 183 18.72 10.05 -8.15
C ARG A 183 18.42 9.00 -7.10
N PHE A 184 17.31 9.18 -6.35
CA PHE A 184 16.84 8.17 -5.41
C PHE A 184 15.87 7.22 -6.10
N TYR A 185 14.99 7.73 -6.95
CA TYR A 185 14.05 6.89 -7.71
C TYR A 185 14.81 5.86 -8.56
N ASP A 186 15.91 6.28 -9.20
CA ASP A 186 16.80 5.39 -9.97
C ASP A 186 17.22 4.12 -9.20
N LEU A 187 17.35 4.21 -7.86
CA LEU A 187 17.75 3.05 -7.04
C LEU A 187 16.70 1.93 -6.98
N ALA A 188 15.43 2.26 -7.23
CA ALA A 188 14.35 1.27 -7.25
C ALA A 188 14.09 0.74 -8.67
N MET A 189 14.50 1.48 -9.72
CA MET A 189 14.03 1.24 -11.08
C MET A 189 14.47 -0.11 -11.65
N ASP A 190 15.67 -0.60 -11.33
CA ASP A 190 16.10 -1.93 -11.80
C ASP A 190 15.16 -3.02 -11.26
N GLY A 191 14.80 -2.95 -9.96
CA GLY A 191 13.87 -3.91 -9.37
C GLY A 191 12.46 -3.79 -9.93
N ILE A 192 11.99 -2.57 -10.13
CA ILE A 192 10.66 -2.30 -10.70
C ILE A 192 10.60 -2.79 -12.15
N ALA A 193 11.61 -2.49 -12.97
CA ALA A 193 11.63 -2.88 -14.38
C ALA A 193 11.72 -4.41 -14.58
N GLU A 194 12.42 -5.12 -13.69
CA GLU A 194 12.56 -6.58 -13.71
C GLU A 194 11.35 -7.33 -13.14
N SER A 195 10.40 -6.63 -12.52
CA SER A 195 9.23 -7.21 -11.86
C SER A 195 7.96 -7.10 -12.70
N ASP A 196 6.89 -7.76 -12.25
CA ASP A 196 5.54 -7.65 -12.81
C ASP A 196 4.58 -6.79 -11.98
N VAL A 197 5.09 -6.08 -10.97
CA VAL A 197 4.25 -5.29 -10.06
C VAL A 197 3.51 -4.17 -10.78
N ALA A 198 2.31 -3.87 -10.33
CA ALA A 198 1.64 -2.61 -10.61
C ALA A 198 2.13 -1.52 -9.63
N ILE A 199 2.09 -0.28 -10.08
CA ILE A 199 2.44 0.89 -9.26
C ILE A 199 1.14 1.51 -8.75
N GLU A 200 1.03 1.62 -7.45
CA GLU A 200 -0.12 2.30 -6.86
C GLU A 200 -0.01 3.81 -7.05
N VAL A 201 -1.07 4.41 -7.62
CA VAL A 201 -1.33 5.84 -7.49
C VAL A 201 -2.31 6.01 -6.33
N SER A 202 -1.82 6.58 -5.22
CA SER A 202 -2.59 6.72 -3.98
C SER A 202 -2.86 8.16 -3.63
N THR A 203 -4.11 8.44 -3.26
CA THR A 203 -4.53 9.75 -2.77
C THR A 203 -4.29 9.94 -1.27
N ALA A 204 -3.80 8.93 -0.56
CA ALA A 204 -3.50 8.99 0.87
C ALA A 204 -2.64 10.18 1.26
N GLY A 205 -1.62 10.49 0.47
CA GLY A 205 -0.68 11.56 0.74
C GLY A 205 -1.31 12.95 0.78
N LEU A 206 -2.47 13.13 0.13
CA LEU A 206 -3.26 14.38 0.20
C LEU A 206 -3.88 14.63 1.58
N ARG A 207 -3.99 13.58 2.41
CA ARG A 207 -4.44 13.64 3.81
C ARG A 207 -3.28 13.68 4.81
N LYS A 208 -2.04 13.52 4.33
CA LYS A 208 -0.83 13.50 5.15
C LYS A 208 -0.10 14.85 5.09
N PRO A 209 0.89 15.14 5.95
CA PRO A 209 1.63 16.40 5.97
C PRO A 209 2.30 16.76 4.64
N VAL A 210 2.64 15.78 3.80
CA VAL A 210 3.20 16.01 2.47
C VAL A 210 2.23 16.71 1.52
N ALA A 211 0.92 16.47 1.66
CA ALA A 211 -0.16 16.99 0.83
C ALA A 211 0.09 16.79 -0.69
N GLU A 212 0.65 15.64 -1.06
CA GLU A 212 0.94 15.24 -2.44
C GLU A 212 0.37 13.84 -2.71
N LEU A 213 0.13 13.50 -3.98
CA LEU A 213 -0.15 12.11 -4.39
C LEU A 213 1.08 11.22 -4.19
N TYR A 214 0.87 9.93 -4.01
CA TYR A 214 1.89 8.90 -4.18
C TYR A 214 1.66 8.16 -5.51
N PRO A 215 2.73 7.92 -6.29
CA PRO A 215 4.04 8.55 -6.20
C PRO A 215 4.05 10.01 -6.70
N ALA A 216 5.19 10.69 -6.51
CA ALA A 216 5.46 11.95 -7.19
C ALA A 216 5.40 11.77 -8.72
N PRO A 217 4.92 12.78 -9.49
CA PRO A 217 4.76 12.64 -10.94
C PRO A 217 6.03 12.17 -11.68
N ALA A 218 7.20 12.66 -11.27
CA ALA A 218 8.47 12.25 -11.88
C ALA A 218 8.82 10.77 -11.62
N PHE A 219 8.41 10.21 -10.50
CA PHE A 219 8.61 8.78 -10.23
C PHE A 219 7.57 7.92 -10.97
N LEU A 220 6.33 8.38 -11.04
CA LEU A 220 5.30 7.72 -11.86
C LEU A 220 5.75 7.63 -13.33
N GLU A 221 6.25 8.74 -13.90
CA GLU A 221 6.77 8.78 -15.27
C GLU A 221 7.84 7.69 -15.50
N MET A 222 8.84 7.57 -14.61
CA MET A 222 9.86 6.52 -14.71
C MET A 222 9.29 5.11 -14.66
N CYS A 223 8.29 4.85 -13.79
CA CYS A 223 7.62 3.57 -13.70
C CYS A 223 6.83 3.23 -14.97
N LEU A 224 6.16 4.22 -15.57
CA LEU A 224 5.42 4.06 -16.82
C LEU A 224 6.37 3.81 -18.00
N GLU A 225 7.50 4.52 -18.07
CA GLU A 225 8.56 4.27 -19.06
C GLU A 225 9.12 2.84 -18.95
N ALA A 226 9.17 2.28 -17.73
CA ALA A 226 9.53 0.87 -17.50
C ALA A 226 8.38 -0.11 -17.84
N GLY A 227 7.24 0.38 -18.36
CA GLY A 227 6.09 -0.42 -18.77
C GLY A 227 5.26 -0.97 -17.61
N ARG A 228 5.32 -0.36 -16.44
CA ARG A 228 4.54 -0.83 -15.28
C ARG A 228 3.09 -0.36 -15.35
N PRO A 229 2.11 -1.27 -15.13
CA PRO A 229 0.70 -0.89 -15.02
C PRO A 229 0.44 -0.12 -13.71
N VAL A 230 -0.68 0.57 -13.68
CA VAL A 230 -1.08 1.40 -12.53
C VAL A 230 -2.29 0.78 -11.82
N SER A 231 -2.28 0.81 -10.50
CA SER A 231 -3.43 0.61 -9.63
C SER A 231 -3.82 1.94 -8.99
N LEU A 232 -5.11 2.21 -8.81
CA LEU A 232 -5.61 3.43 -8.18
C LEU A 232 -6.25 3.11 -6.84
N SER A 233 -5.87 3.84 -5.79
CA SER A 233 -6.32 3.57 -4.42
C SER A 233 -6.36 4.83 -3.54
N SER A 234 -7.09 4.74 -2.44
CA SER A 234 -7.21 5.83 -1.46
C SER A 234 -6.46 5.58 -0.15
N ASP A 235 -6.13 4.33 0.17
CA ASP A 235 -5.62 3.93 1.49
C ASP A 235 -6.56 4.42 2.61
N ALA A 236 -7.86 4.17 2.40
CA ALA A 236 -8.91 4.62 3.31
C ALA A 236 -8.98 3.73 4.54
N HIS A 237 -9.04 4.35 5.72
CA HIS A 237 -9.24 3.69 7.02
C HIS A 237 -10.62 3.99 7.62
N VAL A 238 -11.41 4.79 6.93
CA VAL A 238 -12.81 5.07 7.24
C VAL A 238 -13.59 5.27 5.93
N PRO A 239 -14.90 4.98 5.88
CA PRO A 239 -15.68 5.13 4.64
C PRO A 239 -15.59 6.52 4.00
N ALA A 240 -15.48 7.57 4.80
CA ALA A 240 -15.38 8.95 4.31
C ALA A 240 -14.12 9.22 3.46
N ASP A 241 -13.07 8.45 3.65
CA ASP A 241 -11.80 8.61 2.94
C ASP A 241 -11.71 7.80 1.63
N LEU A 242 -12.66 6.89 1.40
CA LEU A 242 -12.70 6.08 0.18
C LEU A 242 -12.76 6.98 -1.06
N ALA A 243 -11.90 6.74 -2.05
CA ALA A 243 -11.76 7.59 -3.25
C ALA A 243 -11.59 9.10 -2.94
N TYR A 244 -10.94 9.44 -1.84
CA TYR A 244 -10.69 10.83 -1.46
C TYR A 244 -9.92 11.58 -2.54
N ARG A 245 -10.50 12.68 -3.07
CA ARG A 245 -9.88 13.50 -4.12
C ARG A 245 -9.39 12.72 -5.35
N TYR A 246 -10.15 11.73 -5.80
CA TYR A 246 -9.81 10.98 -7.01
C TYR A 246 -9.70 11.85 -8.25
N ASP A 247 -10.39 13.00 -8.30
CA ASP A 247 -10.24 13.94 -9.41
C ASP A 247 -8.77 14.37 -9.62
N ASP A 248 -8.00 14.58 -8.54
CA ASP A 248 -6.58 14.93 -8.64
C ASP A 248 -5.74 13.77 -9.19
N ALA A 249 -6.05 12.55 -8.76
CA ALA A 249 -5.37 11.36 -9.25
C ALA A 249 -5.71 11.09 -10.73
N LEU A 250 -6.96 11.29 -11.12
CA LEU A 250 -7.41 11.15 -12.52
C LEU A 250 -6.75 12.19 -13.42
N GLU A 251 -6.60 13.44 -12.97
CA GLU A 251 -5.86 14.47 -13.70
C GLU A 251 -4.39 14.08 -13.90
N LEU A 252 -3.74 13.53 -12.87
CA LEU A 252 -2.36 13.00 -12.96
C LEU A 252 -2.29 11.85 -13.98
N LEU A 253 -3.19 10.87 -13.89
CA LEU A 253 -3.22 9.71 -14.77
C LEU A 253 -3.48 10.10 -16.24
N ASP A 254 -4.41 11.00 -16.49
CA ASP A 254 -4.69 11.54 -17.83
C ASP A 254 -3.47 12.25 -18.40
N SER A 255 -2.83 13.12 -17.61
CA SER A 255 -1.62 13.84 -18.02
C SER A 255 -0.44 12.90 -18.32
N ALA A 256 -0.39 11.76 -17.65
CA ALA A 256 0.61 10.71 -17.86
C ALA A 256 0.24 9.71 -18.97
N GLY A 257 -0.93 9.86 -19.59
CA GLY A 257 -1.41 9.00 -20.68
C GLY A 257 -1.87 7.60 -20.23
N VAL A 258 -2.21 7.44 -18.96
CA VAL A 258 -2.75 6.17 -18.42
C VAL A 258 -4.21 6.05 -18.80
N THR A 259 -4.56 5.00 -19.52
CA THR A 259 -5.93 4.74 -20.03
C THR A 259 -6.56 3.49 -19.41
N GLU A 260 -5.81 2.70 -18.66
CA GLU A 260 -6.25 1.44 -18.06
C GLU A 260 -5.68 1.32 -16.65
N LEU A 261 -6.44 0.66 -15.75
CA LEU A 261 -6.03 0.33 -14.40
C LEU A 261 -5.85 -1.18 -14.23
N ALA A 262 -4.88 -1.58 -13.43
CA ALA A 262 -4.70 -2.96 -13.03
C ALA A 262 -5.76 -3.35 -11.99
N VAL A 263 -6.43 -4.46 -12.23
CA VAL A 263 -7.32 -5.15 -11.30
C VAL A 263 -6.90 -6.61 -11.20
N PHE A 264 -7.25 -7.26 -10.10
CA PHE A 264 -6.74 -8.58 -9.80
C PHE A 264 -7.87 -9.52 -9.34
N GLU A 265 -7.73 -10.78 -9.70
CA GLU A 265 -8.54 -11.87 -9.19
C GLU A 265 -7.64 -13.11 -9.06
N ARG A 266 -7.54 -13.70 -7.87
CA ARG A 266 -6.64 -14.83 -7.57
C ARG A 266 -5.19 -14.58 -8.00
N ARG A 267 -4.73 -13.35 -7.79
CA ARG A 267 -3.41 -12.84 -8.20
C ARG A 267 -3.15 -12.80 -9.72
N GLU A 268 -4.17 -13.02 -10.51
CA GLU A 268 -4.11 -12.81 -11.95
C GLU A 268 -4.53 -11.38 -12.28
N ARG A 269 -3.60 -10.64 -12.89
CA ARG A 269 -3.82 -9.26 -13.30
C ARG A 269 -4.57 -9.19 -14.62
N ARG A 270 -5.55 -8.31 -14.69
CA ARG A 270 -6.12 -7.80 -15.94
C ARG A 270 -6.10 -6.27 -15.96
N LEU A 271 -6.18 -5.68 -17.15
CA LEU A 271 -6.28 -4.23 -17.31
C LEU A 271 -7.71 -3.87 -17.67
N GLU A 272 -8.25 -2.87 -16.99
CA GLU A 272 -9.60 -2.37 -17.21
C GLU A 272 -9.56 -0.90 -17.63
N PRO A 273 -10.32 -0.49 -18.67
CA PRO A 273 -10.35 0.89 -19.10
C PRO A 273 -10.70 1.86 -17.97
N LEU A 274 -9.89 2.90 -17.83
CA LEU A 274 -10.16 4.04 -16.99
C LEU A 274 -11.34 4.81 -17.62
N GLY A 275 -12.49 4.78 -16.97
CA GLY A 275 -13.76 5.30 -17.52
C GLY A 275 -14.20 6.59 -16.88
#